data_004a7225db317f481692c98c3ef64829
#
_entry.id   004a7225db317f481692c98c3ef64829
#
_cell.length_a   1.000
_cell.length_b   1.000
_cell.length_c   1.000
_cell.angle_alpha   90.00
_cell.angle_beta   90.00
_cell.angle_gamma   90.00
#
_symmetry.space_group_name_H-M   'P 1'
#
loop_
_entity.id
_entity.type
_entity.pdbx_description
1 polymer ?
#
loop_
_entity_poly.entity_id
_entity_poly.type
_entity_poly.pdbx_seq_one_letter_code
_entity_poly.pdbx_strand_id
1 'polypeptide(L)'
;MNRRFVLAAVPLLLALTAAAPAKKVAPPTPLPDLVKVVLTTELGRIERELDAKRAPIATRNFVRYVDQKRFDGITFYRAMKLAWGEQPNGLIQAGTRGDPKRDLPPIAHETTDQTGILHKAGAISMARWAPGTARGDFSILLADMPSLDADPKSTDPEARAGYTAFGRVSGGMEVVRQI
;
A
#
# COMPACT_ATOMS: atom_id res chain seq x y z
N MET A 1 -16.78 -34.00 73.18
CA MET A 1 -17.26 -32.94 72.25
C MET A 1 -16.71 -33.22 70.85
N ASN A 2 -17.48 -33.91 70.00
CA ASN A 2 -17.07 -34.34 68.65
C ASN A 2 -17.59 -33.31 67.65
N ARG A 3 -16.66 -32.55 67.00
CA ARG A 3 -16.99 -31.69 65.86
C ARG A 3 -16.79 -32.48 64.55
N ARG A 4 -17.87 -32.84 63.89
CA ARG A 4 -17.89 -33.41 62.56
C ARG A 4 -17.75 -32.25 61.53
N PHE A 5 -16.68 -32.25 60.76
CA PHE A 5 -16.56 -31.37 59.59
C PHE A 5 -17.20 -32.06 58.39
N VAL A 6 -18.20 -31.44 57.79
CA VAL A 6 -18.83 -31.85 56.54
C VAL A 6 -18.10 -31.10 55.41
N LEU A 7 -17.35 -31.82 54.57
CA LEU A 7 -16.78 -31.28 53.34
C LEU A 7 -17.85 -31.31 52.23
N ALA A 8 -18.30 -30.13 51.80
CA ALA A 8 -19.16 -29.98 50.66
C ALA A 8 -18.27 -29.91 49.37
N ALA A 9 -18.38 -30.88 48.50
CA ALA A 9 -17.74 -30.87 47.18
C ALA A 9 -18.56 -29.99 46.24
N VAL A 10 -17.95 -28.91 45.71
CA VAL A 10 -18.54 -28.07 44.68
C VAL A 10 -18.15 -28.67 43.32
N PRO A 11 -19.07 -29.03 42.43
CA PRO A 11 -18.74 -29.49 41.10
C PRO A 11 -18.32 -28.30 40.23
N LEU A 12 -17.08 -28.33 39.73
CA LEU A 12 -16.56 -27.41 38.74
C LEU A 12 -17.16 -27.74 37.37
N LEU A 13 -18.15 -26.97 36.93
CA LEU A 13 -18.72 -27.09 35.57
C LEU A 13 -17.72 -26.47 34.58
N LEU A 14 -17.00 -27.30 33.83
CA LEU A 14 -16.22 -26.89 32.68
C LEU A 14 -17.17 -26.52 31.52
N ALA A 15 -17.40 -25.25 31.28
CA ALA A 15 -18.10 -24.79 30.08
C ALA A 15 -17.18 -24.91 28.87
N LEU A 16 -17.43 -25.90 28.02
CA LEU A 16 -16.78 -26.06 26.72
C LEU A 16 -17.35 -25.00 25.76
N THR A 17 -16.65 -23.85 25.60
CA THR A 17 -17.01 -22.86 24.56
C THR A 17 -16.62 -23.42 23.21
N ALA A 18 -17.58 -23.89 22.43
CA ALA A 18 -17.37 -24.26 21.02
C ALA A 18 -17.03 -23.01 20.22
N ALA A 19 -15.81 -22.90 19.70
CA ALA A 19 -15.42 -21.86 18.78
C ALA A 19 -16.25 -21.96 17.49
N ALA A 20 -16.96 -20.88 17.14
CA ALA A 20 -17.71 -20.81 15.90
C ALA A 20 -16.77 -21.02 14.69
N PRO A 21 -17.17 -21.78 13.66
CA PRO A 21 -16.34 -22.01 12.50
C PRO A 21 -16.04 -20.67 11.79
N ALA A 22 -14.75 -20.39 11.58
CA ALA A 22 -14.31 -19.22 10.84
C ALA A 22 -14.93 -19.25 9.43
N LYS A 23 -15.66 -18.19 9.05
CA LYS A 23 -16.19 -18.04 7.69
C LYS A 23 -15.03 -18.16 6.71
N LYS A 24 -15.03 -19.18 5.84
CA LYS A 24 -14.11 -19.29 4.70
C LYS A 24 -14.31 -18.04 3.83
N VAL A 25 -13.34 -17.13 3.87
CA VAL A 25 -13.32 -15.98 2.96
C VAL A 25 -13.05 -16.53 1.57
N ALA A 26 -13.97 -16.27 0.63
CA ALA A 26 -13.76 -16.65 -0.77
C ALA A 26 -12.44 -16.05 -1.30
N PRO A 27 -11.69 -16.77 -2.13
CA PRO A 27 -10.47 -16.22 -2.73
C PRO A 27 -10.83 -14.94 -3.50
N PRO A 28 -9.99 -13.91 -3.41
CA PRO A 28 -10.27 -12.63 -4.08
C PRO A 28 -10.33 -12.86 -5.59
N THR A 29 -11.31 -12.21 -6.26
CA THR A 29 -11.46 -12.25 -7.71
C THR A 29 -10.15 -11.84 -8.39
N PRO A 30 -9.68 -12.56 -9.42
CA PRO A 30 -8.50 -12.17 -10.18
C PRO A 30 -8.67 -10.78 -10.78
N LEU A 31 -7.64 -9.95 -10.69
CA LEU A 31 -7.60 -8.66 -11.40
C LEU A 31 -7.14 -8.89 -12.86
N PRO A 32 -7.56 -8.03 -13.80
CA PRO A 32 -6.97 -8.00 -15.13
C PRO A 32 -5.48 -7.63 -15.05
N ASP A 33 -4.68 -7.99 -16.03
CA ASP A 33 -3.23 -7.73 -16.08
C ASP A 33 -2.91 -6.25 -15.85
N LEU A 34 -3.72 -5.36 -16.43
CA LEU A 34 -3.66 -3.91 -16.23
C LEU A 34 -4.99 -3.40 -15.69
N VAL A 35 -4.94 -2.66 -14.58
CA VAL A 35 -6.11 -2.06 -13.93
C VAL A 35 -6.09 -0.56 -14.16
N LYS A 36 -7.12 -0.03 -14.82
CA LYS A 36 -7.27 1.42 -15.01
C LYS A 36 -7.98 2.05 -13.82
N VAL A 37 -7.39 3.10 -13.28
CA VAL A 37 -7.96 3.88 -12.16
C VAL A 37 -7.87 5.36 -12.50
N VAL A 38 -8.94 6.12 -12.22
CA VAL A 38 -8.96 7.57 -12.40
C VAL A 38 -9.01 8.24 -11.03
N LEU A 39 -8.09 9.17 -10.80
CA LEU A 39 -8.13 10.08 -9.67
C LEU A 39 -8.70 11.41 -10.16
N THR A 40 -9.82 11.83 -9.58
CA THR A 40 -10.42 13.15 -9.84
C THR A 40 -9.96 14.12 -8.75
N THR A 41 -9.36 15.23 -9.16
CA THR A 41 -8.88 16.30 -8.28
C THR A 41 -9.58 17.60 -8.65
N GLU A 42 -9.42 18.64 -7.83
CA GLU A 42 -9.90 19.99 -8.14
C GLU A 42 -9.20 20.59 -9.39
N LEU A 43 -7.98 20.14 -9.68
CA LEU A 43 -7.18 20.59 -10.83
C LEU A 43 -7.43 19.76 -12.10
N GLY A 44 -8.14 18.64 -12.00
CA GLY A 44 -8.43 17.78 -13.16
C GLY A 44 -8.31 16.30 -12.86
N ARG A 45 -8.27 15.49 -13.91
CA ARG A 45 -8.25 14.03 -13.85
C ARG A 45 -6.84 13.51 -14.09
N ILE A 46 -6.43 12.52 -13.31
CA ILE A 46 -5.19 11.78 -13.49
C ILE A 46 -5.56 10.32 -13.76
N GLU A 47 -5.29 9.87 -14.97
CA GLU A 47 -5.52 8.48 -15.38
C GLU A 47 -4.29 7.63 -15.09
N ARG A 48 -4.51 6.43 -14.57
CA ARG A 48 -3.43 5.53 -14.14
C ARG A 48 -3.69 4.12 -14.61
N GLU A 49 -2.62 3.46 -15.03
CA GLU A 49 -2.58 2.03 -15.30
C GLU A 49 -1.71 1.35 -14.24
N LEU A 50 -2.33 0.46 -13.47
CA LEU A 50 -1.67 -0.33 -12.44
C LEU A 50 -1.40 -1.72 -12.99
N ASP A 51 -0.19 -2.25 -12.80
CA ASP A 51 0.25 -3.52 -13.37
C ASP A 51 0.03 -4.67 -12.36
N ALA A 52 -1.14 -5.28 -12.43
CA ALA A 52 -1.49 -6.41 -11.57
C ALA A 52 -0.75 -7.70 -11.93
N LYS A 53 -0.18 -7.78 -13.13
CA LYS A 53 0.60 -8.94 -13.57
C LYS A 53 1.99 -8.96 -12.93
N ARG A 54 2.68 -7.82 -12.92
CA ARG A 54 4.06 -7.72 -12.46
C ARG A 54 4.15 -7.34 -10.97
N ALA A 55 3.24 -6.47 -10.48
CA ALA A 55 3.16 -6.04 -9.09
C ALA A 55 1.77 -6.35 -8.50
N PRO A 56 1.39 -7.63 -8.35
CA PRO A 56 0.05 -8.05 -7.94
C PRO A 56 -0.31 -7.63 -6.53
N ILE A 57 0.64 -7.59 -5.60
CA ILE A 57 0.38 -7.28 -4.18
C ILE A 57 0.06 -5.80 -4.02
N ALA A 58 0.91 -4.92 -4.55
CA ALA A 58 0.72 -3.47 -4.47
C ALA A 58 -0.52 -3.03 -5.26
N THR A 59 -0.72 -3.56 -6.48
CA THR A 59 -1.91 -3.25 -7.29
C THR A 59 -3.19 -3.68 -6.58
N ARG A 60 -3.26 -4.91 -6.05
CA ARG A 60 -4.44 -5.38 -5.32
C ARG A 60 -4.70 -4.56 -4.07
N ASN A 61 -3.66 -4.19 -3.34
CA ASN A 61 -3.78 -3.32 -2.18
C ASN A 61 -4.40 -1.97 -2.58
N PHE A 62 -3.86 -1.33 -3.61
CA PHE A 62 -4.36 -0.04 -4.09
C PHE A 62 -5.83 -0.13 -4.53
N VAL A 63 -6.21 -1.15 -5.31
CA VAL A 63 -7.60 -1.39 -5.74
C VAL A 63 -8.53 -1.57 -4.53
N ARG A 64 -8.10 -2.26 -3.47
CA ARG A 64 -8.89 -2.38 -2.24
C ARG A 64 -9.18 -1.04 -1.57
N TYR A 65 -8.22 -0.10 -1.57
CA TYR A 65 -8.45 1.26 -1.06
C TYR A 65 -9.46 2.00 -1.93
N VAL A 66 -9.42 1.83 -3.25
CA VAL A 66 -10.38 2.42 -4.19
C VAL A 66 -11.78 1.84 -3.97
N ASP A 67 -11.92 0.53 -4.00
CA ASP A 67 -13.22 -0.18 -3.87
C ASP A 67 -13.89 0.11 -2.52
N GLN A 68 -13.09 0.25 -1.46
CA GLN A 68 -13.57 0.58 -0.11
C GLN A 68 -13.71 2.09 0.13
N LYS A 69 -13.54 2.92 -0.92
CA LYS A 69 -13.62 4.40 -0.84
C LYS A 69 -12.71 5.02 0.22
N ARG A 70 -11.59 4.36 0.53
CA ARG A 70 -10.64 4.83 1.55
C ARG A 70 -9.79 5.99 1.06
N PHE A 71 -9.71 6.18 -0.26
CA PHE A 71 -9.07 7.32 -0.90
C PHE A 71 -10.00 8.51 -1.16
N ASP A 72 -11.30 8.39 -0.86
CA ASP A 72 -12.21 9.53 -1.05
C ASP A 72 -11.85 10.67 -0.09
N GLY A 73 -11.67 11.88 -0.64
CA GLY A 73 -11.30 13.06 0.12
C GLY A 73 -9.88 13.06 0.68
N ILE A 74 -8.97 12.22 0.19
CA ILE A 74 -7.53 12.33 0.51
C ILE A 74 -6.93 13.57 -0.15
N THR A 75 -5.77 13.99 0.33
CA THR A 75 -5.03 15.12 -0.20
C THR A 75 -3.64 14.69 -0.64
N PHE A 76 -3.08 15.42 -1.62
CA PHE A 76 -1.64 15.42 -1.83
C PHE A 76 -1.01 16.25 -0.71
N TYR A 77 -0.42 15.59 0.25
CA TYR A 77 0.09 16.23 1.46
C TYR A 77 1.59 16.52 1.40
N ARG A 78 2.26 16.09 0.34
CA ARG A 78 3.68 16.34 0.10
C ARG A 78 3.92 16.53 -1.39
N ALA A 79 4.56 17.65 -1.73
CA ALA A 79 5.20 17.88 -3.01
C ALA A 79 6.69 18.07 -2.75
N MET A 80 7.51 17.20 -3.32
CA MET A 80 8.96 17.22 -3.17
C MET A 80 9.59 17.59 -4.51
N LYS A 81 10.34 18.69 -4.51
CA LYS A 81 11.18 19.12 -5.63
C LYS A 81 12.64 18.88 -5.27
N LEU A 82 13.40 18.26 -6.16
CA LEU A 82 14.84 18.13 -5.98
C LEU A 82 15.53 19.42 -6.42
N ALA A 83 16.56 19.82 -5.67
CA ALA A 83 17.32 21.03 -5.99
C ALA A 83 18.27 20.84 -7.19
N TRP A 84 18.44 19.61 -7.65
CA TRP A 84 19.33 19.24 -8.76
C TRP A 84 18.56 18.48 -9.84
N GLY A 85 19.14 18.39 -11.03
CA GLY A 85 18.55 17.71 -12.17
C GLY A 85 17.64 18.61 -12.99
N GLU A 86 17.20 18.09 -14.13
CA GLU A 86 16.29 18.77 -15.04
C GLU A 86 14.90 18.97 -14.40
N GLN A 87 14.32 20.14 -14.56
CA GLN A 87 13.02 20.48 -14.00
C GLN A 87 11.89 20.33 -15.04
N PRO A 88 10.66 19.92 -14.64
CA PRO A 88 10.24 19.58 -13.27
C PRO A 88 10.72 18.18 -12.86
N ASN A 89 11.10 18.02 -11.60
CA ASN A 89 11.51 16.72 -11.04
C ASN A 89 10.96 16.52 -9.63
N GLY A 90 11.28 15.36 -9.02
CA GLY A 90 10.79 15.00 -7.71
C GLY A 90 9.50 14.17 -7.77
N LEU A 91 8.64 14.32 -6.77
CA LEU A 91 7.41 13.54 -6.64
C LEU A 91 6.33 14.32 -5.89
N ILE A 92 5.08 13.91 -6.10
CA ILE A 92 3.96 14.25 -5.23
C ILE A 92 3.51 12.99 -4.48
N GLN A 93 3.03 13.15 -3.25
CA GLN A 93 2.62 12.04 -2.39
C GLN A 93 1.25 12.30 -1.80
N ALA A 94 0.39 11.27 -1.89
CA ALA A 94 -0.96 11.24 -1.35
C ALA A 94 -1.21 9.94 -0.61
N GLY A 95 -2.35 9.84 0.06
CA GLY A 95 -2.79 8.61 0.72
C GLY A 95 -3.46 8.87 2.05
N THR A 96 -3.44 7.86 2.89
CA THR A 96 -4.15 7.85 4.17
C THR A 96 -3.38 8.55 5.29
N ARG A 97 -2.11 8.84 5.13
CA ARG A 97 -1.22 9.48 6.12
C ARG A 97 -1.17 8.73 7.46
N GLY A 98 -1.34 7.42 7.44
CA GLY A 98 -1.38 6.60 8.67
C GLY A 98 -2.68 6.75 9.49
N ASP A 99 -3.77 7.28 8.91
CA ASP A 99 -5.07 7.32 9.59
C ASP A 99 -5.57 5.90 9.87
N PRO A 100 -5.67 5.47 11.15
CA PRO A 100 -6.06 4.11 11.52
C PRO A 100 -7.47 3.74 11.07
N LYS A 101 -8.35 4.73 10.79
CA LYS A 101 -9.69 4.48 10.27
C LYS A 101 -9.68 4.15 8.77
N ARG A 102 -8.65 4.59 8.07
CA ARG A 102 -8.50 4.41 6.61
C ARG A 102 -7.49 3.33 6.26
N ASP A 103 -6.48 3.11 7.09
CA ASP A 103 -5.41 2.15 6.83
C ASP A 103 -5.91 0.70 6.82
N LEU A 104 -5.42 -0.03 5.83
CA LEU A 104 -5.48 -1.49 5.78
C LEU A 104 -4.16 -2.06 6.36
N PRO A 105 -4.13 -3.34 6.73
CA PRO A 105 -2.87 -3.99 7.14
C PRO A 105 -1.75 -3.77 6.12
N PRO A 106 -0.50 -3.70 6.57
CA PRO A 106 0.65 -3.54 5.68
C PRO A 106 0.77 -4.72 4.73
N ILE A 107 1.41 -4.48 3.58
CA ILE A 107 1.59 -5.48 2.52
C ILE A 107 3.05 -5.91 2.40
N ALA A 108 3.26 -7.10 1.85
CA ALA A 108 4.59 -7.57 1.47
C ALA A 108 5.20 -6.64 0.42
N HIS A 109 6.52 -6.51 0.45
CA HIS A 109 7.29 -5.67 -0.44
C HIS A 109 7.53 -6.39 -1.79
N GLU A 110 7.34 -5.67 -2.89
CA GLU A 110 7.65 -6.12 -4.26
C GLU A 110 8.74 -5.20 -4.80
N THR A 111 9.94 -5.70 -4.92
CA THR A 111 11.10 -4.91 -5.36
C THR A 111 11.10 -4.71 -6.90
N THR A 112 11.75 -3.64 -7.37
CA THR A 112 11.78 -3.34 -8.82
C THR A 112 12.56 -4.36 -9.63
N ASP A 113 13.55 -5.05 -9.05
CA ASP A 113 14.27 -6.14 -9.71
C ASP A 113 13.41 -7.40 -9.86
N GLN A 114 12.42 -7.63 -8.99
CA GLN A 114 11.46 -8.72 -9.12
C GLN A 114 10.35 -8.38 -10.13
N THR A 115 9.83 -7.15 -10.09
CA THR A 115 8.69 -6.74 -10.92
C THR A 115 9.11 -6.26 -12.31
N GLY A 116 10.33 -5.74 -12.46
CA GLY A 116 10.79 -5.06 -13.66
C GLY A 116 10.10 -3.70 -13.92
N ILE A 117 9.39 -3.15 -12.95
CA ILE A 117 8.74 -1.84 -13.04
C ILE A 117 9.65 -0.83 -12.37
N LEU A 118 10.27 0.05 -13.17
CA LEU A 118 11.23 1.04 -12.69
C LEU A 118 10.56 2.37 -12.35
N HIS A 119 11.25 3.17 -11.54
CA HIS A 119 10.83 4.51 -11.13
C HIS A 119 11.11 5.55 -12.22
N LYS A 120 10.40 5.44 -13.34
CA LYS A 120 10.41 6.39 -14.44
C LYS A 120 9.45 7.56 -14.19
N ALA A 121 9.59 8.63 -14.97
CA ALA A 121 8.62 9.73 -14.95
C ALA A 121 7.18 9.20 -15.09
N GLY A 122 6.28 9.66 -14.25
CA GLY A 122 4.90 9.17 -14.17
C GLY A 122 4.72 7.85 -13.43
N ALA A 123 5.78 7.19 -12.96
CA ALA A 123 5.63 5.98 -12.16
C ALA A 123 4.85 6.24 -10.88
N ILE A 124 4.06 5.24 -10.48
CA ILE A 124 3.32 5.23 -9.22
C ILE A 124 4.02 4.23 -8.29
N SER A 125 4.40 4.70 -7.12
CA SER A 125 5.20 3.95 -6.15
C SER A 125 4.54 3.94 -4.77
N MET A 126 4.63 2.82 -4.05
CA MET A 126 4.16 2.75 -2.67
C MET A 126 5.10 3.52 -1.74
N ALA A 127 4.53 4.38 -0.90
CA ALA A 127 5.28 4.98 0.19
C ALA A 127 5.32 4.02 1.39
N ARG A 128 6.46 3.98 2.09
CA ARG A 128 6.70 3.10 3.23
C ARG A 128 7.73 3.68 4.20
N TRP A 129 7.79 3.16 5.40
CA TRP A 129 8.90 3.36 6.32
C TRP A 129 10.01 2.31 6.07
N ALA A 130 9.80 1.07 6.46
CA ALA A 130 10.68 -0.05 6.17
C ALA A 130 10.06 -0.98 5.12
N PRO A 131 10.83 -1.85 4.44
CA PRO A 131 10.28 -2.89 3.58
C PRO A 131 9.18 -3.70 4.27
N GLY A 132 8.05 -3.92 3.59
CA GLY A 132 6.89 -4.63 4.15
C GLY A 132 5.98 -3.79 5.04
N THR A 133 6.17 -2.47 5.14
CA THR A 133 5.29 -1.60 5.93
C THR A 133 4.34 -0.72 5.10
N ALA A 134 4.38 -0.85 3.77
CA ALA A 134 3.51 -0.08 2.87
C ALA A 134 2.03 -0.35 3.14
N ARG A 135 1.21 0.71 3.09
CA ARG A 135 -0.24 0.66 3.34
C ARG A 135 -1.02 1.40 2.27
N GLY A 136 -1.51 2.60 2.57
CA GLY A 136 -2.36 3.41 1.69
C GLY A 136 -1.67 4.63 1.08
N ASP A 137 -0.42 4.89 1.45
CA ASP A 137 0.30 6.04 0.92
C ASP A 137 1.05 5.69 -0.37
N PHE A 138 1.01 6.60 -1.34
CA PHE A 138 1.64 6.42 -2.64
C PHE A 138 2.21 7.73 -3.17
N SER A 139 3.18 7.61 -4.06
CA SER A 139 3.81 8.74 -4.75
C SER A 139 3.61 8.63 -6.25
N ILE A 140 3.57 9.78 -6.93
CA ILE A 140 3.65 9.91 -8.39
C ILE A 140 4.92 10.70 -8.70
N LEU A 141 5.75 10.15 -9.58
CA LEU A 141 7.05 10.72 -9.92
C LEU A 141 6.92 11.73 -11.06
N LEU A 142 7.60 12.88 -10.93
CA LEU A 142 7.66 13.91 -11.97
C LEU A 142 8.77 13.66 -12.99
N ALA A 143 9.81 12.92 -12.60
CA ALA A 143 10.95 12.54 -13.44
C ALA A 143 11.44 11.14 -13.08
N ASP A 144 12.41 10.63 -13.83
CA ASP A 144 13.10 9.38 -13.52
C ASP A 144 13.83 9.50 -12.17
N MET A 145 13.62 8.54 -11.29
CA MET A 145 14.24 8.47 -9.96
C MET A 145 14.84 7.08 -9.72
N PRO A 146 15.94 6.72 -10.42
CA PRO A 146 16.54 5.39 -10.30
C PRO A 146 17.08 5.08 -8.89
N SER A 147 17.31 6.10 -8.06
CA SER A 147 17.67 5.90 -6.64
C SER A 147 16.57 5.26 -5.79
N LEU A 148 15.34 5.18 -6.30
CA LEU A 148 14.23 4.46 -5.66
C LEU A 148 14.11 3.01 -6.13
N ASP A 149 14.83 2.63 -7.19
CA ASP A 149 14.87 1.24 -7.65
C ASP A 149 15.73 0.39 -6.72
N ALA A 150 15.39 -0.89 -6.63
CA ALA A 150 16.19 -1.85 -5.87
C ALA A 150 17.56 -2.04 -6.50
N ASP A 151 18.61 -1.99 -5.68
CA ASP A 151 19.99 -2.37 -6.08
C ASP A 151 20.42 -3.61 -5.29
N PRO A 152 20.24 -4.83 -5.85
CA PRO A 152 20.63 -6.07 -5.16
C PRO A 152 22.11 -6.17 -4.79
N LYS A 153 22.96 -5.32 -5.40
CA LYS A 153 24.42 -5.30 -5.14
C LYS A 153 24.80 -4.32 -4.04
N SER A 154 23.88 -3.46 -3.61
CA SER A 154 24.14 -2.47 -2.57
C SER A 154 24.40 -3.14 -1.22
N THR A 155 25.33 -2.56 -0.45
CA THR A 155 25.54 -2.92 0.95
C THR A 155 24.55 -2.25 1.89
N ASP A 156 23.91 -1.17 1.46
CA ASP A 156 22.82 -0.51 2.17
C ASP A 156 21.51 -1.30 2.04
N PRO A 157 20.91 -1.77 3.14
CA PRO A 157 19.64 -2.51 3.10
C PRO A 157 18.48 -1.74 2.47
N GLU A 158 18.41 -0.42 2.63
CA GLU A 158 17.35 0.40 2.03
C GLU A 158 17.52 0.52 0.52
N ALA A 159 18.72 0.77 0.03
CA ALA A 159 19.01 0.80 -1.41
C ALA A 159 18.82 -0.59 -2.03
N ARG A 160 19.18 -1.67 -1.31
CA ARG A 160 18.94 -3.04 -1.77
C ARG A 160 17.45 -3.34 -1.95
N ALA A 161 16.61 -2.89 -1.04
CA ALA A 161 15.18 -3.10 -1.10
C ALA A 161 14.50 -2.16 -2.12
N GLY A 162 14.92 -0.92 -2.23
CA GLY A 162 14.25 0.10 -3.01
C GLY A 162 12.79 0.31 -2.60
N TYR A 163 11.99 0.84 -3.50
CA TYR A 163 10.55 1.02 -3.32
C TYR A 163 9.76 0.17 -4.33
N THR A 164 8.46 -0.02 -4.09
CA THR A 164 7.60 -0.78 -4.98
C THR A 164 6.94 0.15 -5.99
N ALA A 165 7.44 0.17 -7.24
CA ALA A 165 6.69 0.74 -8.36
C ALA A 165 5.67 -0.30 -8.85
N PHE A 166 4.41 0.14 -9.09
CA PHE A 166 3.33 -0.79 -9.43
C PHE A 166 2.39 -0.29 -10.53
N GLY A 167 2.72 0.80 -11.18
CA GLY A 167 1.94 1.37 -12.25
C GLY A 167 2.52 2.69 -12.75
N ARG A 168 1.75 3.33 -13.62
CA ARG A 168 2.14 4.62 -14.21
C ARG A 168 0.93 5.50 -14.47
N VAL A 169 1.17 6.80 -14.58
CA VAL A 169 0.20 7.75 -15.13
C VAL A 169 0.11 7.51 -16.64
N SER A 170 -1.11 7.30 -17.14
CA SER A 170 -1.42 7.12 -18.56
C SER A 170 -2.06 8.37 -19.20
N GLY A 171 -2.54 9.31 -18.38
CA GLY A 171 -3.08 10.59 -18.81
C GLY A 171 -3.12 11.59 -17.64
N GLY A 172 -3.05 12.90 -17.92
CA GLY A 172 -3.13 13.93 -16.88
C GLY A 172 -1.81 14.25 -16.18
N MET A 173 -0.64 14.01 -16.79
CA MET A 173 0.65 14.43 -16.21
C MET A 173 0.77 15.96 -16.05
N GLU A 174 0.07 16.74 -16.86
CA GLU A 174 -0.05 18.19 -16.69
C GLU A 174 -0.72 18.56 -15.37
N VAL A 175 -1.73 17.79 -14.94
CA VAL A 175 -2.40 17.95 -13.63
C VAL A 175 -1.42 17.60 -12.51
N VAL A 176 -0.66 16.50 -12.65
CA VAL A 176 0.37 16.09 -11.67
C VAL A 176 1.41 17.18 -11.46
N ARG A 177 1.78 17.93 -12.52
CA ARG A 177 2.76 19.02 -12.45
C ARG A 177 2.21 20.30 -11.82
N GLN A 178 0.89 20.46 -11.75
CA GLN A 178 0.23 21.62 -11.13
C GLN A 178 0.01 21.46 -9.62
N ILE A 179 0.05 20.24 -9.13
CA ILE A 179 -0.05 19.90 -7.72
C ILE A 179 1.30 20.17 -7.02
#